data_f510c7514136a8d8649afa44d6d22215
#
_entry.id   f510c7514136a8d8649afa44d6d22215
#
_cell.length_a   1.000
_cell.length_b   1.000
_cell.length_c   1.000
_cell.angle_alpha   90.00
_cell.angle_beta   90.00
_cell.angle_gamma   90.00
#
_symmetry.space_group_name_H-M   'P 1'
#
loop_
_entity.id
_entity.type
_entity.pdbx_description
1 polymer ?
#
loop_
_entity_poly.entity_id
_entity_poly.type
_entity_poly.pdbx_seq_one_letter_code
_entity_poly.pdbx_strand_id
1 'polypeptide(L)'
;MKSAEKSAKSLERRILHRVREAVAAYRLIEPGDRILVALSGGKDSMALLHFLSVMRRSNNGSFDLKAVHVRMANVDYRTDLLQLKEYAEQRGTGFELLDAAFKPDEKQGRSACFLCSWTRRKALFNYAQANGYNKIALGHHRDDLLQTAMMNLTFNGTFATMPASLAMDKFPITLIRPLCAVDE
;
A
#
# COMPACT_ATOMS: atom_id res chain seq x y z
N MET A 1 16.66 -28.28 -0.75
CA MET A 1 16.50 -27.11 0.14
C MET A 1 17.45 -25.94 -0.19
N LYS A 2 18.78 -26.10 -0.22
CA LYS A 2 19.75 -24.98 -0.49
C LYS A 2 19.54 -24.26 -1.84
N SER A 3 19.10 -24.96 -2.91
CA SER A 3 18.87 -24.35 -4.24
C SER A 3 17.67 -23.42 -4.25
N ALA A 4 16.54 -23.83 -3.64
CA ALA A 4 15.32 -23.02 -3.57
C ALA A 4 15.54 -21.76 -2.72
N GLU A 5 16.27 -21.88 -1.62
CA GLU A 5 16.65 -20.75 -0.75
C GLU A 5 17.55 -19.72 -1.46
N LYS A 6 18.51 -20.20 -2.26
CA LYS A 6 19.37 -19.34 -3.09
C LYS A 6 18.55 -18.60 -4.16
N SER A 7 17.59 -19.29 -4.79
CA SER A 7 16.67 -18.69 -5.76
C SER A 7 15.79 -17.60 -5.12
N ALA A 8 15.21 -17.88 -3.95
CA ALA A 8 14.38 -16.92 -3.21
C ALA A 8 15.16 -15.65 -2.82
N LYS A 9 16.37 -15.80 -2.30
CA LYS A 9 17.26 -14.65 -1.96
C LYS A 9 17.65 -13.84 -3.21
N SER A 10 17.84 -14.50 -4.36
CA SER A 10 18.12 -13.82 -5.63
C SER A 10 16.92 -13.00 -6.10
N LEU A 11 15.71 -13.58 -6.02
CA LEU A 11 14.47 -12.90 -6.37
C LEU A 11 14.23 -11.68 -5.45
N GLU A 12 14.37 -11.86 -4.15
CA GLU A 12 14.24 -10.78 -3.16
C GLU A 12 15.16 -9.59 -3.48
N ARG A 13 16.43 -9.86 -3.81
CA ARG A 13 17.39 -8.81 -4.19
C ARG A 13 16.97 -8.07 -5.47
N ARG A 14 16.46 -8.78 -6.47
CA ARG A 14 15.99 -8.18 -7.72
C ARG A 14 14.79 -7.28 -7.47
N ILE A 15 13.81 -7.73 -6.68
CA ILE A 15 12.64 -6.93 -6.35
C ILE A 15 13.06 -5.70 -5.53
N LEU A 16 13.89 -5.86 -4.51
CA LEU A 16 14.40 -4.75 -3.71
C LEU A 16 15.11 -3.70 -4.58
N HIS A 17 15.89 -4.14 -5.56
CA HIS A 17 16.56 -3.23 -6.51
C HIS A 17 15.54 -2.40 -7.28
N ARG A 18 14.52 -3.03 -7.88
CA ARG A 18 13.44 -2.32 -8.61
C ARG A 18 12.64 -1.35 -7.72
N VAL A 19 12.37 -1.75 -6.47
CA VAL A 19 11.70 -0.86 -5.50
C VAL A 19 12.57 0.37 -5.22
N ARG A 20 13.88 0.19 -5.01
CA ARG A 20 14.81 1.31 -4.79
C ARG A 20 14.90 2.24 -6.00
N GLU A 21 14.95 1.68 -7.21
CA GLU A 21 14.94 2.46 -8.44
C GLU A 21 13.65 3.29 -8.56
N ALA A 22 12.48 2.70 -8.33
CA ALA A 22 11.21 3.41 -8.36
C ALA A 22 11.14 4.51 -7.28
N VAL A 23 11.58 4.22 -6.06
CA VAL A 23 11.63 5.21 -4.97
C VAL A 23 12.54 6.39 -5.34
N ALA A 24 13.71 6.14 -5.93
CA ALA A 24 14.63 7.18 -6.34
C ALA A 24 14.11 7.98 -7.55
N ALA A 25 13.67 7.28 -8.60
CA ALA A 25 13.22 7.90 -9.84
C ALA A 25 12.01 8.83 -9.66
N TYR A 26 11.07 8.43 -8.79
CA TYR A 26 9.84 9.18 -8.53
C TYR A 26 9.87 9.96 -7.22
N ARG A 27 11.00 10.00 -6.50
CA ARG A 27 11.16 10.67 -5.19
C ARG A 27 10.06 10.28 -4.21
N LEU A 28 9.75 8.98 -4.13
CA LEU A 28 8.61 8.50 -3.35
C LEU A 28 8.84 8.62 -1.85
N ILE A 29 10.10 8.52 -1.41
CA ILE A 29 10.47 8.54 0.02
C ILE A 29 11.65 9.49 0.21
N GLU A 30 11.51 10.39 1.17
CA GLU A 30 12.52 11.36 1.57
C GLU A 30 12.86 11.22 3.06
N PRO A 31 14.04 11.67 3.50
CA PRO A 31 14.36 11.70 4.92
C PRO A 31 13.34 12.51 5.72
N GLY A 32 12.93 11.97 6.87
CA GLY A 32 11.92 12.60 7.72
C GLY A 32 10.47 12.23 7.37
N ASP A 33 10.22 11.48 6.28
CA ASP A 33 8.87 11.03 5.97
C ASP A 33 8.30 10.11 7.05
N ARG A 34 7.00 10.23 7.28
CA ARG A 34 6.20 9.35 8.11
C ARG A 34 5.19 8.62 7.23
N ILE A 35 5.47 7.35 6.97
CA ILE A 35 4.78 6.53 5.95
C ILE A 35 3.84 5.55 6.62
N LEU A 36 2.57 5.59 6.21
CA LEU A 36 1.56 4.62 6.58
C LEU A 36 1.45 3.55 5.48
N VAL A 37 1.69 2.29 5.79
CA VAL A 37 1.52 1.18 4.84
C VAL A 37 0.12 0.60 4.98
N ALA A 38 -0.68 0.66 3.91
CA ALA A 38 -1.98 0.02 3.84
C ALA A 38 -1.81 -1.50 3.70
N LEU A 39 -1.90 -2.22 4.82
CA LEU A 39 -1.69 -3.66 4.91
C LEU A 39 -3.02 -4.40 4.76
N SER A 40 -3.34 -4.86 3.55
CA SER A 40 -4.60 -5.56 3.27
C SER A 40 -4.60 -7.04 3.68
N GLY A 41 -3.43 -7.64 3.86
CA GLY A 41 -3.23 -9.07 4.04
C GLY A 41 -2.95 -9.85 2.75
N GLY A 42 -3.09 -9.20 1.58
CA GLY A 42 -2.67 -9.76 0.30
C GLY A 42 -1.15 -9.73 0.12
N LYS A 43 -0.63 -10.62 -0.75
CA LYS A 43 0.80 -10.79 -1.03
C LYS A 43 1.53 -9.47 -1.29
N ASP A 44 0.91 -8.58 -2.07
CA ASP A 44 1.55 -7.33 -2.52
C ASP A 44 1.69 -6.32 -1.38
N SER A 45 0.67 -6.19 -0.53
CA SER A 45 0.75 -5.32 0.65
C SER A 45 1.76 -5.83 1.68
N MET A 46 1.88 -7.15 1.82
CA MET A 46 2.88 -7.79 2.68
C MET A 46 4.30 -7.62 2.11
N ALA A 47 4.48 -7.81 0.80
CA ALA A 47 5.74 -7.56 0.10
C ALA A 47 6.15 -6.08 0.22
N LEU A 48 5.22 -5.14 0.03
CA LEU A 48 5.46 -3.72 0.21
C LEU A 48 6.01 -3.41 1.61
N LEU A 49 5.35 -3.91 2.66
CA LEU A 49 5.80 -3.71 4.03
C LEU A 49 7.20 -4.30 4.26
N HIS A 50 7.46 -5.49 3.72
CA HIS A 50 8.77 -6.14 3.80
C HIS A 50 9.86 -5.26 3.17
N PHE A 51 9.71 -4.84 1.91
CA PHE A 51 10.73 -4.08 1.20
C PHE A 51 10.96 -2.70 1.81
N LEU A 52 9.91 -2.00 2.22
CA LEU A 52 10.05 -0.72 2.92
C LEU A 52 10.75 -0.88 4.28
N SER A 53 10.49 -1.95 5.01
CA SER A 53 11.20 -2.26 6.27
C SER A 53 12.69 -2.55 6.04
N VAL A 54 13.04 -3.27 4.97
CA VAL A 54 14.44 -3.50 4.58
C VAL A 54 15.12 -2.19 4.21
N MET A 55 14.45 -1.34 3.43
CA MET A 55 14.98 -0.02 3.06
C MET A 55 15.19 0.88 4.27
N ARG A 56 14.23 0.92 5.20
CA ARG A 56 14.34 1.71 6.43
C ARG A 56 15.57 1.30 7.25
N ARG A 57 15.81 -0.01 7.41
CA ARG A 57 17.00 -0.52 8.13
C ARG A 57 18.30 -0.16 7.42
N SER A 58 18.34 -0.24 6.09
CA SER A 58 19.56 0.09 5.32
C SER A 58 19.86 1.59 5.26
N ASN A 59 18.87 2.45 5.51
CA ASN A 59 18.98 3.92 5.51
C ASN A 59 19.04 4.51 6.92
N ASN A 60 19.48 3.74 7.91
CA ASN A 60 19.59 4.15 9.31
C ASN A 60 18.32 4.77 9.91
N GLY A 61 17.14 4.29 9.48
CA GLY A 61 15.86 4.81 9.99
C GLY A 61 15.52 6.22 9.50
N SER A 62 15.97 6.62 8.33
CA SER A 62 15.76 7.98 7.80
C SER A 62 14.28 8.36 7.60
N PHE A 63 13.34 7.42 7.69
CA PHE A 63 11.90 7.64 7.64
C PHE A 63 11.16 6.70 8.61
N ASP A 64 10.00 7.13 9.07
CA ASP A 64 9.12 6.33 9.93
C ASP A 64 8.18 5.44 9.12
N LEU A 65 7.83 4.27 9.65
CA LEU A 65 6.99 3.30 9.00
C LEU A 65 6.00 2.68 10.01
N LYS A 66 4.71 2.69 9.67
CA LYS A 66 3.65 2.00 10.42
C LYS A 66 2.73 1.24 9.47
N ALA A 67 2.37 0.01 9.84
CA ALA A 67 1.39 -0.80 9.12
C ALA A 67 -0.01 -0.55 9.67
N VAL A 68 -1.00 -0.38 8.79
CA VAL A 68 -2.39 -0.21 9.16
C VAL A 68 -3.27 -1.15 8.36
N HIS A 69 -4.11 -1.91 9.05
CA HIS A 69 -5.18 -2.70 8.46
C HIS A 69 -6.54 -2.05 8.74
N VAL A 70 -7.38 -1.94 7.69
CA VAL A 70 -8.76 -1.46 7.87
C VAL A 70 -9.70 -2.65 7.76
N ARG A 71 -10.29 -3.04 8.89
CA ARG A 71 -11.33 -4.07 8.96
C ARG A 71 -12.70 -3.44 8.70
N MET A 72 -13.43 -4.01 7.74
CA MET A 72 -14.82 -3.60 7.46
C MET A 72 -15.75 -4.46 8.29
N ALA A 73 -16.40 -3.87 9.31
CA ALA A 73 -17.23 -4.60 10.25
C ALA A 73 -18.49 -5.23 9.64
N ASN A 74 -18.92 -4.72 8.49
CA ASN A 74 -20.11 -5.19 7.76
C ASN A 74 -19.79 -5.97 6.47
N VAL A 75 -18.56 -6.45 6.34
CA VAL A 75 -18.13 -7.31 5.23
C VAL A 75 -17.54 -8.59 5.79
N ASP A 76 -18.13 -9.71 5.45
CA ASP A 76 -17.63 -11.02 5.88
C ASP A 76 -16.44 -11.43 4.99
N TYR A 77 -15.24 -11.08 5.44
CA TYR A 77 -14.00 -11.62 4.89
C TYR A 77 -13.06 -12.01 6.04
N ARG A 78 -12.36 -13.10 5.83
CA ARG A 78 -11.47 -13.65 6.85
C ARG A 78 -10.04 -13.17 6.59
N THR A 79 -9.57 -12.31 7.49
CA THR A 79 -8.15 -11.94 7.56
C THR A 79 -7.63 -12.35 8.92
N ASP A 80 -6.54 -13.09 8.96
CA ASP A 80 -5.86 -13.41 10.21
C ASP A 80 -5.12 -12.16 10.72
N LEU A 81 -5.79 -11.44 11.62
CA LEU A 81 -5.28 -10.19 12.19
C LEU A 81 -4.07 -10.42 13.09
N LEU A 82 -4.00 -11.58 13.75
CA LEU A 82 -2.85 -11.94 14.59
C LEU A 82 -1.61 -12.13 13.72
N GLN A 83 -1.74 -12.88 12.61
CA GLN A 83 -0.67 -13.07 11.64
C GLN A 83 -0.19 -11.75 11.03
N LEU A 84 -1.11 -10.82 10.71
CA LEU A 84 -0.72 -9.50 10.18
C LEU A 84 0.06 -8.67 11.19
N LYS A 85 -0.38 -8.69 12.45
CA LYS A 85 0.29 -8.00 13.54
C LYS A 85 1.70 -8.56 13.75
N GLU A 86 1.82 -9.88 13.91
CA GLU A 86 3.11 -10.55 14.07
C GLU A 86 4.04 -10.28 12.89
N TYR A 87 3.51 -10.31 11.67
CA TYR A 87 4.27 -10.01 10.45
C TYR A 87 4.85 -8.59 10.46
N ALA A 88 4.08 -7.60 10.90
CA ALA A 88 4.54 -6.22 11.02
C ALA A 88 5.59 -6.07 12.13
N GLU A 89 5.35 -6.66 13.29
CA GLU A 89 6.26 -6.60 14.46
C GLU A 89 7.60 -7.26 14.18
N GLN A 90 7.64 -8.42 13.50
CA GLN A 90 8.88 -9.08 13.06
C GLN A 90 9.72 -8.21 12.13
N ARG A 91 9.11 -7.23 11.46
CA ARG A 91 9.78 -6.25 10.59
C ARG A 91 10.15 -4.96 11.32
N GLY A 92 9.95 -4.92 12.61
CA GLY A 92 10.19 -3.74 13.45
C GLY A 92 9.24 -2.59 13.13
N THR A 93 8.02 -2.91 12.65
CA THR A 93 7.02 -1.92 12.24
C THR A 93 5.81 -2.03 13.17
N GLY A 94 5.35 -0.91 13.72
CA GLY A 94 4.12 -0.88 14.51
C GLY A 94 2.90 -1.26 13.66
N PHE A 95 1.92 -1.92 14.28
CA PHE A 95 0.67 -2.31 13.63
C PHE A 95 -0.52 -1.60 14.26
N GLU A 96 -1.47 -1.17 13.44
CA GLU A 96 -2.73 -0.58 13.88
C GLU A 96 -3.90 -1.22 13.16
N LEU A 97 -4.97 -1.50 13.89
CA LEU A 97 -6.23 -1.99 13.36
C LEU A 97 -7.27 -0.88 13.43
N LEU A 98 -7.84 -0.52 12.28
CA LEU A 98 -8.94 0.43 12.20
C LEU A 98 -10.23 -0.32 11.87
N ASP A 99 -11.26 -0.13 12.67
CA ASP A 99 -12.60 -0.59 12.36
C ASP A 99 -13.37 0.48 11.58
N ALA A 100 -13.97 0.06 10.48
CA ALA A 100 -14.81 0.91 9.65
C ALA A 100 -16.06 0.14 9.18
N ALA A 101 -17.14 0.86 8.91
CA ALA A 101 -18.35 0.32 8.35
C ALA A 101 -18.96 1.33 7.39
N PHE A 102 -19.61 0.85 6.33
CA PHE A 102 -20.41 1.69 5.45
C PHE A 102 -21.89 1.30 5.55
N LYS A 103 -22.78 2.26 5.35
CA LYS A 103 -24.20 1.99 5.18
C LYS A 103 -24.47 1.82 3.69
N PRO A 104 -25.23 0.79 3.29
CA PRO A 104 -25.70 0.68 1.92
C PRO A 104 -26.42 1.99 1.51
N ASP A 105 -26.06 2.52 0.37
CA ASP A 105 -26.68 3.75 -0.13
C ASP A 105 -27.76 3.40 -1.15
N GLU A 106 -28.95 3.14 -0.65
CA GLU A 106 -30.12 2.79 -1.45
C GLU A 106 -30.58 3.95 -2.37
N LYS A 107 -30.20 5.20 -2.04
CA LYS A 107 -30.67 6.40 -2.76
C LYS A 107 -29.74 6.84 -3.90
N GLN A 108 -28.45 6.51 -3.86
CA GLN A 108 -27.48 6.96 -4.87
C GLN A 108 -27.02 5.86 -5.84
N GLY A 109 -27.51 4.62 -5.70
CA GLY A 109 -27.21 3.52 -6.62
C GLY A 109 -25.72 3.09 -6.65
N ARG A 110 -24.93 3.45 -5.65
CA ARG A 110 -23.51 3.07 -5.58
C ARG A 110 -23.35 1.62 -5.15
N SER A 111 -22.50 0.87 -5.84
CA SER A 111 -22.23 -0.52 -5.48
C SER A 111 -21.60 -0.66 -4.09
N ALA A 112 -21.90 -1.78 -3.41
CA ALA A 112 -21.30 -2.11 -2.12
C ALA A 112 -19.77 -2.13 -2.18
N CYS A 113 -19.19 -2.62 -3.29
CA CYS A 113 -17.74 -2.61 -3.52
C CYS A 113 -17.16 -1.19 -3.56
N PHE A 114 -17.85 -0.26 -4.21
CA PHE A 114 -17.45 1.13 -4.25
C PHE A 114 -17.45 1.75 -2.85
N LEU A 115 -18.55 1.56 -2.09
CA LEU A 115 -18.69 2.09 -0.74
C LEU A 115 -17.64 1.51 0.22
N CYS A 116 -17.38 0.20 0.13
CA CYS A 116 -16.35 -0.47 0.89
C CYS A 116 -14.96 0.14 0.62
N SER A 117 -14.58 0.25 -0.66
CA SER A 117 -13.28 0.80 -1.06
C SER A 117 -13.12 2.26 -0.64
N TRP A 118 -14.18 3.05 -0.82
CA TRP A 118 -14.19 4.46 -0.43
C TRP A 118 -14.06 4.64 1.10
N THR A 119 -14.80 3.84 1.88
CA THR A 119 -14.76 3.88 3.36
C THR A 119 -13.40 3.47 3.90
N ARG A 120 -12.79 2.40 3.36
CA ARG A 120 -11.42 1.99 3.71
C ARG A 120 -10.42 3.10 3.45
N ARG A 121 -10.49 3.72 2.27
CA ARG A 121 -9.61 4.83 1.91
C ARG A 121 -9.79 6.00 2.86
N LYS A 122 -11.03 6.40 3.12
CA LYS A 122 -11.34 7.49 4.06
C LYS A 122 -10.78 7.22 5.47
N ALA A 123 -10.92 6.00 5.98
CA ALA A 123 -10.36 5.61 7.28
C ALA A 123 -8.83 5.76 7.32
N LEU A 124 -8.13 5.30 6.27
CA LEU A 124 -6.67 5.46 6.16
C LEU A 124 -6.25 6.92 6.12
N PHE A 125 -6.93 7.77 5.33
CA PHE A 125 -6.61 9.20 5.25
C PHE A 125 -6.84 9.92 6.56
N ASN A 126 -7.98 9.67 7.21
CA ASN A 126 -8.30 10.28 8.51
C ASN A 126 -7.26 9.88 9.57
N TYR A 127 -6.90 8.60 9.62
CA TYR A 127 -5.89 8.12 10.56
C TYR A 127 -4.51 8.73 10.27
N ALA A 128 -4.10 8.78 9.01
CA ALA A 128 -2.83 9.37 8.62
C ALA A 128 -2.76 10.85 9.02
N GLN A 129 -3.78 11.63 8.72
CA GLN A 129 -3.86 13.04 9.07
C GLN A 129 -3.83 13.26 10.59
N ALA A 130 -4.66 12.51 11.34
CA ALA A 130 -4.75 12.66 12.80
C ALA A 130 -3.44 12.30 13.52
N ASN A 131 -2.62 11.44 12.93
CA ASN A 131 -1.36 10.96 13.52
C ASN A 131 -0.11 11.56 12.86
N GLY A 132 -0.25 12.53 11.96
CA GLY A 132 0.85 13.26 11.34
C GLY A 132 1.67 12.41 10.35
N TYR A 133 1.05 11.43 9.68
CA TYR A 133 1.66 10.73 8.54
C TYR A 133 1.46 11.57 7.28
N ASN A 134 2.55 11.81 6.55
CA ASN A 134 2.53 12.60 5.32
C ASN A 134 2.44 11.75 4.05
N LYS A 135 2.67 10.42 4.16
CA LYS A 135 2.58 9.49 3.03
C LYS A 135 1.77 8.24 3.37
N ILE A 136 1.00 7.75 2.39
CA ILE A 136 0.34 6.44 2.43
C ILE A 136 0.91 5.61 1.30
N ALA A 137 1.53 4.46 1.63
CA ALA A 137 2.07 3.51 0.67
C ALA A 137 1.04 2.42 0.35
N LEU A 138 0.80 2.21 -0.94
CA LEU A 138 -0.14 1.22 -1.49
C LEU A 138 0.62 0.14 -2.26
N GLY A 139 0.19 -1.12 -2.14
CA GLY A 139 0.81 -2.29 -2.75
C GLY A 139 0.49 -2.50 -4.23
N HIS A 140 0.17 -1.45 -4.99
CA HIS A 140 -0.05 -1.57 -6.43
C HIS A 140 1.29 -1.78 -7.16
N HIS A 141 1.33 -2.78 -8.02
CA HIS A 141 2.48 -3.17 -8.83
C HIS A 141 2.31 -2.78 -10.30
N ARG A 142 3.30 -3.09 -11.16
CA ARG A 142 3.30 -2.68 -12.56
C ARG A 142 2.08 -3.16 -13.33
N ASP A 143 1.65 -4.39 -13.08
CA ASP A 143 0.52 -4.98 -13.81
C ASP A 143 -0.81 -4.29 -13.47
N ASP A 144 -1.01 -3.83 -12.23
CA ASP A 144 -2.16 -3.00 -11.86
C ASP A 144 -2.20 -1.69 -12.65
N LEU A 145 -1.03 -1.07 -12.85
CA LEU A 145 -0.91 0.17 -13.62
C LEU A 145 -1.24 -0.07 -15.09
N LEU A 146 -0.75 -1.16 -15.68
CA LEU A 146 -1.03 -1.55 -17.06
C LEU A 146 -2.50 -1.90 -17.25
N GLN A 147 -3.07 -2.70 -16.36
CA GLN A 147 -4.49 -3.05 -16.39
C GLN A 147 -5.37 -1.79 -16.29
N THR A 148 -5.02 -0.86 -15.39
CA THR A 148 -5.74 0.41 -15.25
C THR A 148 -5.63 1.25 -16.53
N ALA A 149 -4.47 1.31 -17.15
CA ALA A 149 -4.28 2.02 -18.43
C ALA A 149 -5.14 1.42 -19.55
N MET A 150 -5.16 0.08 -19.66
CA MET A 150 -5.97 -0.63 -20.65
C MET A 150 -7.47 -0.42 -20.41
N MET A 151 -7.92 -0.50 -19.16
CA MET A 151 -9.32 -0.23 -18.79
C MET A 151 -9.73 1.21 -19.15
N ASN A 152 -8.90 2.19 -18.81
CA ASN A 152 -9.18 3.59 -19.14
C ASN A 152 -9.21 3.82 -20.66
N LEU A 153 -8.31 3.21 -21.40
CA LEU A 153 -8.28 3.31 -22.87
C LEU A 153 -9.56 2.71 -23.49
N THR A 154 -9.98 1.52 -23.03
CA THR A 154 -11.09 0.79 -23.62
C THR A 154 -12.45 1.34 -23.21
N PHE A 155 -12.63 1.76 -21.96
CA PHE A 155 -13.93 2.21 -21.45
C PHE A 155 -14.12 3.73 -21.46
N ASN A 156 -13.03 4.49 -21.29
CA ASN A 156 -13.10 5.95 -21.16
C ASN A 156 -12.47 6.69 -22.36
N GLY A 157 -11.82 5.98 -23.30
CA GLY A 157 -11.08 6.58 -24.40
C GLY A 157 -9.88 7.43 -23.95
N THR A 158 -9.35 7.22 -22.75
CA THR A 158 -8.26 8.00 -22.17
C THR A 158 -7.07 7.13 -21.86
N PHE A 159 -5.87 7.54 -22.29
CA PHE A 159 -4.64 6.87 -21.92
C PHE A 159 -4.12 7.44 -20.58
N ALA A 160 -4.63 6.90 -19.48
CA ALA A 160 -4.27 7.30 -18.13
C ALA A 160 -4.15 6.08 -17.21
N THR A 161 -3.26 6.18 -16.22
CA THR A 161 -3.07 5.14 -15.20
C THR A 161 -2.84 5.76 -13.82
N MET A 162 -2.63 4.91 -12.82
CA MET A 162 -2.29 5.36 -11.47
C MET A 162 -0.85 5.90 -11.43
N PRO A 163 -0.60 7.15 -11.05
CA PRO A 163 0.76 7.67 -10.93
C PRO A 163 1.50 7.01 -9.76
N ALA A 164 2.84 6.91 -9.85
CA ALA A 164 3.68 6.39 -8.78
C ALA A 164 3.58 7.23 -7.50
N SER A 165 3.41 8.55 -7.65
CA SER A 165 3.19 9.53 -6.57
C SER A 165 1.98 10.39 -6.90
N LEU A 166 1.08 10.59 -5.93
CA LEU A 166 -0.12 11.41 -6.08
C LEU A 166 -0.36 12.23 -4.81
N ALA A 167 -0.09 13.53 -4.88
CA ALA A 167 -0.48 14.47 -3.83
C ALA A 167 -2.01 14.62 -3.81
N MET A 168 -2.59 14.67 -2.62
CA MET A 168 -4.03 14.78 -2.44
C MET A 168 -4.44 16.22 -2.15
N ASP A 169 -5.42 16.74 -2.91
CA ASP A 169 -5.86 18.13 -2.75
C ASP A 169 -6.53 18.43 -1.40
N LYS A 170 -7.23 17.44 -0.83
CA LYS A 170 -8.04 17.59 0.39
C LYS A 170 -7.33 17.17 1.67
N PHE A 171 -6.17 16.57 1.57
CA PHE A 171 -5.39 16.06 2.69
C PHE A 171 -3.91 16.40 2.48
N PRO A 172 -3.16 16.78 3.51
CA PRO A 172 -1.71 16.99 3.41
C PRO A 172 -0.97 15.65 3.33
N ILE A 173 -1.39 14.78 2.41
CA ILE A 173 -0.94 13.39 2.29
C ILE A 173 -0.64 13.10 0.83
N THR A 174 0.47 12.40 0.59
CA THR A 174 0.82 11.88 -0.73
C THR A 174 0.63 10.36 -0.75
N LEU A 175 -0.12 9.86 -1.73
CA LEU A 175 -0.16 8.43 -2.03
C LEU A 175 1.08 8.03 -2.80
N ILE A 176 1.76 6.97 -2.38
CA ILE A 176 2.94 6.43 -3.07
C ILE A 176 2.75 4.95 -3.42
N ARG A 177 3.35 4.52 -4.53
CA ARG A 177 3.29 3.14 -5.04
C ARG A 177 4.71 2.61 -5.31
N PRO A 178 5.44 2.22 -4.26
CA PRO A 178 6.84 1.78 -4.41
C PRO A 178 7.02 0.52 -5.25
N LEU A 179 5.96 -0.30 -5.42
CA LEU A 179 5.98 -1.50 -6.26
C LEU A 179 5.67 -1.23 -7.75
N CYS A 180 5.48 0.03 -8.17
CA CYS A 180 5.03 0.39 -9.52
C CYS A 180 5.97 -0.10 -10.66
N ALA A 181 7.21 -0.44 -10.37
CA ALA A 181 8.18 -1.00 -11.31
C ALA A 181 8.39 -2.53 -11.13
N VAL A 182 7.64 -3.17 -10.22
CA VAL A 182 7.73 -4.60 -9.94
C VAL A 182 6.64 -5.34 -10.69
N ASP A 183 6.98 -6.45 -11.32
CA ASP A 183 6.03 -7.39 -11.94
C ASP A 183 5.33 -8.24 -10.88
N GLU A 184 4.14 -8.74 -11.19
CA GLU A 184 3.41 -9.66 -10.34
C GLU A 184 4.16 -10.99 -10.13
#